data_150a7d0acb4f4c6f1e9630e72d68d758
#
_entry.id   150a7d0acb4f4c6f1e9630e72d68d758
#
_cell.length_a   1.000
_cell.length_b   1.000
_cell.length_c   1.000
_cell.angle_alpha   90.00
_cell.angle_beta   90.00
_cell.angle_gamma   90.00
#
_symmetry.space_group_name_H-M   'P 1'
#
loop_
_entity.id
_entity.type
_entity.pdbx_description
1 polymer ?
#
loop_
_entity_poly.entity_id
_entity_poly.type
_entity_poly.pdbx_seq_one_letter_code
_entity_poly.pdbx_strand_id
1 'polypeptide(L)'
;PYTLDNIAPVTTDDDAFFINRGGSRILATNEKFKSFGIMSCNRTKALKENGKYTYLDEKLKSVFGEYVAATAFNSNVAAVKEKDKWKIVDINGNLLCQTEFEDVIVDEKDIAFRNDRLFVKNSEGIIMIDSSGNKIGSDVYEDAKLFADNTYTAVKKNGKWFYINNNGEKIFDKTYEDARPFSNGLAAVMTGGKWGFVDEKENIVIKPEFFGAKDFNDKGSCFVQTGDKWQLLKLYRLNRER
;
A
#
# COMPACT_ATOMS: atom_id res chain seq x y z
N PRO A 1 12.65 0.21 -0.83
CA PRO A 1 11.99 0.39 -2.09
C PRO A 1 12.61 1.58 -2.79
N TYR A 2 13.41 1.27 -3.78
CA TYR A 2 14.02 2.27 -4.64
C TYR A 2 12.98 2.62 -5.71
N THR A 3 12.42 3.81 -5.64
CA THR A 3 11.58 4.37 -6.68
C THR A 3 12.33 5.56 -7.25
N LEU A 4 12.52 5.61 -8.54
CA LEU A 4 13.36 6.53 -9.30
C LEU A 4 14.83 6.55 -8.83
N ASP A 5 15.69 6.08 -9.70
CA ASP A 5 17.16 6.20 -9.65
C ASP A 5 17.88 5.66 -8.41
N ASN A 6 17.27 4.65 -7.73
CA ASN A 6 17.97 3.93 -6.67
C ASN A 6 18.32 4.80 -5.45
N ILE A 7 17.42 5.69 -5.06
CA ILE A 7 17.56 6.51 -3.86
C ILE A 7 16.60 6.05 -2.76
N ALA A 8 17.00 6.22 -1.51
CA ALA A 8 16.19 5.95 -0.34
C ALA A 8 16.22 7.12 0.64
N PRO A 9 15.08 7.49 1.24
CA PRO A 9 15.06 8.48 2.31
C PRO A 9 15.65 7.88 3.58
N VAL A 10 16.41 8.71 4.30
CA VAL A 10 16.97 8.41 5.61
C VAL A 10 16.58 9.53 6.57
N THR A 11 16.13 9.15 7.75
CA THR A 11 15.84 10.08 8.85
C THR A 11 16.71 9.69 10.04
N THR A 12 17.38 10.66 10.61
CA THR A 12 18.12 10.56 11.88
C THR A 12 17.50 11.51 12.89
N ASP A 13 18.00 11.53 14.11
CA ASP A 13 17.51 12.45 15.14
C ASP A 13 17.73 13.93 14.76
N ASP A 14 18.77 14.22 13.98
CA ASP A 14 19.19 15.58 13.64
C ASP A 14 18.88 16.01 12.21
N ASP A 15 18.60 15.07 11.27
CA ASP A 15 18.53 15.39 9.84
C ASP A 15 17.72 14.36 9.03
N ALA A 16 17.23 14.82 7.88
CA ALA A 16 16.61 13.99 6.87
C ALA A 16 17.28 14.22 5.51
N PHE A 17 17.59 13.13 4.80
CA PHE A 17 18.31 13.19 3.52
C PHE A 17 18.02 11.95 2.67
N PHE A 18 18.54 11.95 1.45
CA PHE A 18 18.49 10.78 0.58
C PHE A 18 19.88 10.16 0.40
N ILE A 19 19.90 8.84 0.27
CA ILE A 19 21.11 8.07 -0.07
C ILE A 19 20.90 7.31 -1.37
N ASN A 20 22.00 7.06 -2.09
CA ASN A 20 22.03 6.14 -3.23
C ASN A 20 22.24 4.68 -2.77
N ARG A 21 22.31 3.74 -3.72
CA ARG A 21 22.59 2.31 -3.44
C ARG A 21 23.92 2.06 -2.75
N GLY A 22 24.90 2.93 -2.96
CA GLY A 22 26.22 2.86 -2.30
C GLY A 22 26.23 3.44 -0.89
N GLY A 23 25.08 3.96 -0.40
CA GLY A 23 24.96 4.57 0.92
C GLY A 23 25.45 6.03 0.98
N SER A 24 25.86 6.62 -0.15
CA SER A 24 26.31 8.02 -0.18
C SER A 24 25.09 8.96 -0.15
N ARG A 25 25.19 10.02 0.64
CA ARG A 25 24.21 11.12 0.65
C ARG A 25 24.26 11.85 -0.69
N ILE A 26 23.12 12.04 -1.34
CA ILE A 26 23.06 12.53 -2.72
C ILE A 26 22.19 13.77 -2.94
N LEU A 27 21.18 13.98 -2.15
CA LEU A 27 20.30 15.14 -2.28
C LEU A 27 20.36 15.97 -1.01
N ALA A 28 20.51 17.28 -1.18
CA ALA A 28 20.47 18.25 -0.11
C ALA A 28 19.49 19.36 -0.46
N THR A 29 18.84 19.89 0.56
CA THR A 29 17.99 21.08 0.48
C THR A 29 18.49 22.11 1.50
N ASN A 30 18.25 23.38 1.22
CA ASN A 30 18.53 24.45 2.18
C ASN A 30 17.44 24.56 3.25
N GLU A 31 16.28 23.94 3.02
CA GLU A 31 15.20 23.88 4.01
C GLU A 31 15.41 22.66 4.92
N LYS A 32 15.07 22.82 6.21
CA LYS A 32 15.08 21.71 7.16
C LYS A 32 13.74 20.99 7.16
N PHE A 33 13.84 19.66 7.11
CA PHE A 33 12.68 18.76 7.21
C PHE A 33 12.98 17.69 8.27
N LYS A 34 11.94 17.28 8.99
CA LYS A 34 12.02 16.19 9.98
C LYS A 34 12.13 14.82 9.32
N SER A 35 11.48 14.64 8.17
CA SER A 35 11.54 13.38 7.44
C SER A 35 11.12 13.54 5.99
N PHE A 36 11.56 12.60 5.15
CA PHE A 36 11.10 12.43 3.78
C PHE A 36 10.36 11.09 3.63
N GLY A 37 9.35 11.07 2.77
CA GLY A 37 8.77 9.84 2.24
C GLY A 37 9.61 9.28 1.09
N ILE A 38 9.12 8.20 0.49
CA ILE A 38 9.73 7.65 -0.73
C ILE A 38 9.60 8.66 -1.88
N MET A 39 10.61 8.69 -2.77
CA MET A 39 10.49 9.40 -4.04
C MET A 39 9.70 8.54 -5.01
N SER A 40 8.57 9.03 -5.49
CA SER A 40 7.69 8.34 -6.45
C SER A 40 6.98 9.36 -7.33
N CYS A 41 6.85 9.07 -8.62
CA CYS A 41 6.26 10.00 -9.60
C CYS A 41 6.94 11.38 -9.58
N ASN A 42 8.27 11.44 -9.40
CA ASN A 42 9.07 12.67 -9.26
C ASN A 42 8.61 13.58 -8.10
N ARG A 43 8.01 13.00 -7.08
CA ARG A 43 7.56 13.70 -5.87
C ARG A 43 7.96 12.91 -4.63
N THR A 44 8.30 13.63 -3.59
CA THR A 44 8.38 13.10 -2.23
C THR A 44 7.58 13.97 -1.28
N LYS A 45 6.93 13.36 -0.31
CA LYS A 45 6.37 14.13 0.79
C LYS A 45 7.47 14.42 1.81
N ALA A 46 7.42 15.59 2.42
CA ALA A 46 8.37 16.02 3.43
C ALA A 46 7.62 16.55 4.65
N LEU A 47 8.04 16.15 5.84
CA LEU A 47 7.51 16.65 7.10
C LEU A 47 8.32 17.88 7.51
N LYS A 48 7.67 19.04 7.53
CA LYS A 48 8.26 20.32 7.98
C LYS A 48 8.42 20.37 9.50
N GLU A 49 9.25 21.30 9.98
CA GLU A 49 9.45 21.58 11.42
C GLU A 49 8.15 21.93 12.15
N ASN A 50 7.20 22.57 11.48
CA ASN A 50 5.88 22.92 12.03
C ASN A 50 4.88 21.76 12.10
N GLY A 51 5.31 20.52 11.77
CA GLY A 51 4.47 19.32 11.79
C GLY A 51 3.53 19.16 10.59
N LYS A 52 3.65 20.01 9.56
CA LYS A 52 2.88 19.90 8.32
C LYS A 52 3.65 19.19 7.23
N TYR A 53 2.93 18.47 6.38
CA TYR A 53 3.49 17.85 5.19
C TYR A 53 3.40 18.78 3.98
N THR A 54 4.45 18.76 3.16
CA THR A 54 4.49 19.38 1.83
C THR A 54 5.01 18.37 0.82
N TYR A 55 4.80 18.62 -0.46
CA TYR A 55 5.42 17.83 -1.52
C TYR A 55 6.58 18.60 -2.15
N LEU A 56 7.67 17.89 -2.39
CA LEU A 56 8.86 18.38 -3.06
C LEU A 56 9.01 17.68 -4.42
N ASP A 57 9.65 18.37 -5.35
CA ASP A 57 10.07 17.80 -6.63
C ASP A 57 11.35 16.94 -6.49
N GLU A 58 11.87 16.42 -7.58
CA GLU A 58 13.11 15.65 -7.65
C GLU A 58 14.37 16.43 -7.27
N LYS A 59 14.30 17.79 -7.25
CA LYS A 59 15.36 18.68 -6.80
C LYS A 59 15.17 19.13 -5.36
N LEU A 60 14.24 18.53 -4.64
CA LEU A 60 13.84 18.86 -3.28
C LEU A 60 13.35 20.31 -3.09
N LYS A 61 12.76 20.89 -4.12
CA LYS A 61 12.06 22.18 -4.01
C LYS A 61 10.59 21.94 -3.65
N SER A 62 10.07 22.72 -2.71
CA SER A 62 8.64 22.73 -2.38
C SER A 62 7.80 23.07 -3.61
N VAL A 63 6.82 22.22 -3.92
CA VAL A 63 5.93 22.37 -5.07
C VAL A 63 4.56 22.85 -4.64
N PHE A 64 3.95 22.18 -3.67
CA PHE A 64 2.65 22.55 -3.13
C PHE A 64 2.37 21.89 -1.78
N GLY A 65 1.40 22.46 -1.08
CA GLY A 65 0.71 21.89 0.06
C GLY A 65 1.32 22.25 1.43
N GLU A 66 0.43 22.35 2.38
CA GLU A 66 0.69 22.31 3.81
C GLU A 66 -0.42 21.48 4.48
N TYR A 67 -0.21 20.18 4.54
CA TYR A 67 -1.22 19.20 4.94
C TYR A 67 -0.97 18.67 6.36
N VAL A 68 -2.03 18.26 7.04
CA VAL A 68 -1.95 17.57 8.34
C VAL A 68 -1.37 16.16 8.17
N ALA A 69 -1.72 15.49 7.08
CA ALA A 69 -1.16 14.22 6.66
C ALA A 69 -1.13 14.14 5.14
N ALA A 70 -0.27 13.28 4.59
CA ALA A 70 -0.13 13.10 3.16
C ALA A 70 0.39 11.69 2.86
N THR A 71 -0.05 11.06 1.78
CA THR A 71 0.45 9.77 1.32
C THR A 71 1.56 9.96 0.27
N ALA A 72 2.32 8.92 -0.03
CA ALA A 72 3.20 8.94 -1.18
C ALA A 72 2.39 8.89 -2.49
N PHE A 73 2.92 9.52 -3.56
CA PHE A 73 2.32 9.42 -4.89
C PHE A 73 2.46 8.02 -5.47
N ASN A 74 1.43 7.55 -6.15
CA ASN A 74 1.51 6.42 -7.05
C ASN A 74 0.59 6.69 -8.26
N SER A 75 1.04 6.36 -9.47
CA SER A 75 0.30 6.67 -10.72
C SER A 75 -0.18 8.14 -10.79
N ASN A 76 0.65 9.07 -10.30
CA ASN A 76 0.38 10.51 -10.21
C ASN A 76 -0.81 10.92 -9.31
N VAL A 77 -1.23 10.05 -8.40
CA VAL A 77 -2.32 10.28 -7.44
C VAL A 77 -1.80 10.14 -6.02
N ALA A 78 -2.22 11.03 -5.14
CA ALA A 78 -1.99 10.97 -3.70
C ALA A 78 -3.24 11.38 -2.92
N ALA A 79 -3.30 10.97 -1.66
CA ALA A 79 -4.28 11.47 -0.71
C ALA A 79 -3.62 12.45 0.26
N VAL A 80 -4.31 13.55 0.56
CA VAL A 80 -3.84 14.59 1.48
C VAL A 80 -4.93 14.91 2.50
N LYS A 81 -4.52 15.20 3.73
CA LYS A 81 -5.43 15.55 4.80
C LYS A 81 -5.33 17.04 5.11
N GLU A 82 -6.46 17.73 4.93
CA GLU A 82 -6.65 19.10 5.37
C GLU A 82 -7.59 19.10 6.57
N LYS A 83 -7.17 19.70 7.68
CA LYS A 83 -7.91 19.64 8.95
C LYS A 83 -8.17 18.16 9.34
N ASP A 84 -9.40 17.72 9.26
CA ASP A 84 -9.88 16.39 9.66
C ASP A 84 -10.33 15.51 8.49
N LYS A 85 -10.30 16.02 7.26
CA LYS A 85 -10.78 15.32 6.05
C LYS A 85 -9.68 15.06 5.04
N TRP A 86 -9.76 13.89 4.41
CA TRP A 86 -8.90 13.51 3.31
C TRP A 86 -9.48 13.91 1.96
N LYS A 87 -8.61 14.30 1.05
CA LYS A 87 -8.89 14.70 -0.34
C LYS A 87 -7.94 13.96 -1.27
N ILE A 88 -8.31 13.83 -2.53
CA ILE A 88 -7.50 13.17 -3.55
C ILE A 88 -6.95 14.23 -4.48
N VAL A 89 -5.63 14.21 -4.72
CA VAL A 89 -4.93 15.20 -5.54
C VAL A 89 -4.10 14.55 -6.66
N ASP A 90 -3.94 15.29 -7.75
CA ASP A 90 -3.01 14.97 -8.82
C ASP A 90 -1.57 15.36 -8.47
N ILE A 91 -0.63 15.08 -9.39
CA ILE A 91 0.80 15.37 -9.24
C ILE A 91 1.13 16.87 -9.13
N ASN A 92 0.20 17.76 -9.49
CA ASN A 92 0.32 19.21 -9.42
C ASN A 92 -0.39 19.80 -8.19
N GLY A 93 -1.06 18.98 -7.38
CA GLY A 93 -1.82 19.38 -6.21
C GLY A 93 -3.27 19.81 -6.52
N ASN A 94 -3.76 19.59 -7.74
CA ASN A 94 -5.15 19.85 -8.07
C ASN A 94 -6.05 18.76 -7.51
N LEU A 95 -7.23 19.13 -7.00
CA LEU A 95 -8.23 18.16 -6.56
C LEU A 95 -8.73 17.32 -7.74
N LEU A 96 -8.70 16.01 -7.60
CA LEU A 96 -9.26 15.07 -8.57
C LEU A 96 -10.76 14.84 -8.37
N CYS A 97 -11.26 15.04 -7.15
CA CYS A 97 -12.69 15.02 -6.83
C CYS A 97 -13.02 16.02 -5.71
N GLN A 98 -14.28 16.41 -5.63
CA GLN A 98 -14.76 17.32 -4.57
C GLN A 98 -15.17 16.58 -3.29
N THR A 99 -15.27 15.24 -3.35
CA THR A 99 -15.66 14.43 -2.21
C THR A 99 -14.53 14.38 -1.18
N GLU A 100 -14.90 14.56 0.08
CA GLU A 100 -14.00 14.46 1.22
C GLU A 100 -14.27 13.16 1.98
N PHE A 101 -13.22 12.56 2.54
CA PHE A 101 -13.28 11.28 3.21
C PHE A 101 -12.81 11.39 4.67
N GLU A 102 -13.27 10.50 5.53
CA GLU A 102 -12.85 10.43 6.93
C GLU A 102 -11.44 9.86 7.06
N ASP A 103 -11.13 8.83 6.25
CA ASP A 103 -9.83 8.17 6.26
C ASP A 103 -9.52 7.53 4.90
N VAL A 104 -8.26 7.13 4.71
CA VAL A 104 -7.78 6.37 3.53
C VAL A 104 -6.95 5.18 4.00
N ILE A 105 -7.08 4.06 3.30
CA ILE A 105 -6.24 2.88 3.57
C ILE A 105 -4.90 3.06 2.87
N VAL A 106 -3.80 2.81 3.59
CA VAL A 106 -2.44 2.92 3.08
C VAL A 106 -1.66 1.62 3.29
N ASP A 107 -0.65 1.39 2.47
CA ASP A 107 0.30 0.30 2.66
C ASP A 107 1.49 0.70 3.55
N GLU A 108 2.43 -0.23 3.76
CA GLU A 108 3.65 -0.02 4.55
C GLU A 108 4.59 1.05 3.95
N LYS A 109 4.36 1.47 2.70
CA LYS A 109 5.11 2.54 2.01
C LYS A 109 4.34 3.86 1.99
N ASP A 110 3.22 3.90 2.72
CA ASP A 110 2.36 5.06 2.82
C ASP A 110 1.75 5.48 1.46
N ILE A 111 1.47 4.49 0.61
CA ILE A 111 0.77 4.64 -0.66
C ILE A 111 -0.69 4.26 -0.44
N ALA A 112 -1.62 5.11 -0.90
CA ALA A 112 -3.06 4.83 -0.85
C ALA A 112 -3.61 4.33 -2.20
N PHE A 113 -3.04 4.81 -3.31
CA PHE A 113 -3.52 4.52 -4.66
C PHE A 113 -2.78 3.32 -5.24
N ARG A 114 -3.52 2.26 -5.56
CA ARG A 114 -2.97 1.03 -6.15
C ARG A 114 -3.92 0.52 -7.20
N ASN A 115 -3.38 0.12 -8.36
CA ASN A 115 -4.14 -0.48 -9.44
C ASN A 115 -5.37 0.35 -9.86
N ASP A 116 -5.20 1.68 -9.94
CA ASP A 116 -6.22 2.68 -10.21
C ASP A 116 -7.39 2.70 -9.22
N ARG A 117 -7.15 2.23 -7.99
CA ARG A 117 -8.15 2.18 -6.91
C ARG A 117 -7.60 2.73 -5.60
N LEU A 118 -8.54 3.32 -4.84
CA LEU A 118 -8.34 3.68 -3.43
C LEU A 118 -9.42 3.00 -2.60
N PHE A 119 -9.06 2.65 -1.36
CA PHE A 119 -10.03 2.35 -0.32
C PHE A 119 -10.09 3.54 0.63
N VAL A 120 -11.27 4.14 0.73
CA VAL A 120 -11.52 5.33 1.54
C VAL A 120 -12.64 5.05 2.54
N LYS A 121 -12.59 5.71 3.70
CA LYS A 121 -13.62 5.60 4.72
C LYS A 121 -14.55 6.80 4.67
N ASN A 122 -15.83 6.53 4.71
CA ASN A 122 -16.90 7.50 4.93
C ASN A 122 -17.76 7.07 6.15
N SER A 123 -18.86 7.75 6.40
CA SER A 123 -19.79 7.45 7.52
C SER A 123 -20.43 6.05 7.46
N GLU A 124 -20.47 5.41 6.30
CA GLU A 124 -21.04 4.07 6.12
C GLU A 124 -20.00 2.96 6.35
N GLY A 125 -18.71 3.26 6.17
CA GLY A 125 -17.60 2.32 6.26
C GLY A 125 -16.57 2.54 5.16
N ILE A 126 -15.89 1.48 4.75
CA ILE A 126 -14.85 1.54 3.71
C ILE A 126 -15.47 1.22 2.36
N ILE A 127 -15.23 2.09 1.38
CA ILE A 127 -15.64 1.93 -0.02
C ILE A 127 -14.42 1.95 -0.93
N MET A 128 -14.51 1.29 -2.08
CA MET A 128 -13.51 1.39 -3.14
C MET A 128 -13.93 2.48 -4.13
N ILE A 129 -13.00 3.34 -4.53
CA ILE A 129 -13.21 4.42 -5.50
C ILE A 129 -12.12 4.43 -6.57
N ASP A 130 -12.39 5.08 -7.69
CA ASP A 130 -11.38 5.50 -8.67
C ASP A 130 -10.73 6.83 -8.27
N SER A 131 -9.76 7.29 -9.08
CA SER A 131 -9.07 8.58 -8.84
C SER A 131 -9.99 9.80 -8.99
N SER A 132 -11.14 9.68 -9.66
CA SER A 132 -12.14 10.73 -9.81
C SER A 132 -13.15 10.75 -8.66
N GLY A 133 -13.02 9.86 -7.69
CA GLY A 133 -13.91 9.74 -6.53
C GLY A 133 -15.19 8.96 -6.79
N ASN A 134 -15.35 8.33 -7.96
CA ASN A 134 -16.50 7.49 -8.25
C ASN A 134 -16.41 6.17 -7.48
N LYS A 135 -17.48 5.79 -6.79
CA LYS A 135 -17.56 4.51 -6.11
C LYS A 135 -17.50 3.35 -7.12
N ILE A 136 -16.66 2.37 -6.83
CA ILE A 136 -16.48 1.15 -7.62
C ILE A 136 -17.10 -0.01 -6.84
N GLY A 137 -18.00 -0.75 -7.52
CA GLY A 137 -18.80 -1.78 -6.87
C GLY A 137 -19.92 -1.20 -5.99
N SER A 138 -20.74 -2.06 -5.41
CA SER A 138 -21.90 -1.67 -4.58
C SER A 138 -21.63 -1.76 -3.10
N ASP A 139 -20.57 -2.50 -2.71
CA ASP A 139 -20.36 -2.89 -1.32
C ASP A 139 -19.72 -1.79 -0.46
N VAL A 140 -19.96 -1.92 0.84
CA VAL A 140 -19.28 -1.22 1.93
C VAL A 140 -18.61 -2.30 2.77
N TYR A 141 -17.34 -2.05 3.12
CA TYR A 141 -16.49 -3.02 3.80
C TYR A 141 -16.18 -2.56 5.22
N GLU A 142 -15.89 -3.52 6.10
CA GLU A 142 -15.40 -3.28 7.46
C GLU A 142 -13.89 -3.00 7.47
N ASP A 143 -13.15 -3.65 6.54
CA ASP A 143 -11.71 -3.50 6.36
C ASP A 143 -11.34 -3.86 4.90
N ALA A 144 -10.18 -3.40 4.43
CA ALA A 144 -9.67 -3.66 3.09
C ALA A 144 -8.15 -3.70 3.07
N LYS A 145 -7.58 -4.50 2.19
CA LYS A 145 -6.15 -4.48 1.84
C LYS A 145 -5.99 -3.83 0.47
N LEU A 146 -4.88 -3.12 0.26
CA LEU A 146 -4.57 -2.59 -1.07
C LEU A 146 -4.18 -3.72 -2.01
N PHE A 147 -4.41 -3.53 -3.31
CA PHE A 147 -3.89 -4.42 -4.33
C PHE A 147 -2.35 -4.48 -4.26
N ALA A 148 -1.77 -5.66 -4.18
CA ALA A 148 -0.32 -5.83 -4.20
C ALA A 148 0.22 -6.02 -5.62
N ASP A 149 -0.51 -6.73 -6.45
CA ASP A 149 -0.38 -6.85 -7.90
C ASP A 149 -1.69 -6.39 -8.58
N ASN A 150 -1.86 -6.68 -9.85
CA ASN A 150 -3.00 -6.19 -10.62
C ASN A 150 -4.19 -7.16 -10.66
N THR A 151 -4.26 -8.14 -9.80
CA THR A 151 -5.30 -9.16 -9.87
C THR A 151 -6.41 -8.94 -8.85
N TYR A 152 -6.16 -9.30 -7.59
CA TYR A 152 -7.19 -9.40 -6.58
C TYR A 152 -6.70 -8.86 -5.23
N THR A 153 -7.64 -8.33 -4.47
CA THR A 153 -7.35 -7.91 -3.09
C THR A 153 -8.37 -8.47 -2.11
N ALA A 154 -8.00 -8.48 -0.84
CA ALA A 154 -8.85 -8.95 0.24
C ALA A 154 -9.63 -7.80 0.88
N VAL A 155 -10.93 -8.03 1.11
CA VAL A 155 -11.82 -7.12 1.82
C VAL A 155 -12.59 -7.86 2.90
N LYS A 156 -12.99 -7.16 3.95
CA LYS A 156 -13.74 -7.73 5.08
C LYS A 156 -15.17 -7.23 5.10
N LYS A 157 -16.12 -8.17 5.22
CA LYS A 157 -17.55 -7.87 5.41
C LYS A 157 -18.17 -8.99 6.24
N ASN A 158 -19.07 -8.66 7.15
CA ASN A 158 -19.70 -9.59 8.10
C ASN A 158 -18.68 -10.43 8.89
N GLY A 159 -17.58 -9.78 9.33
CA GLY A 159 -16.52 -10.42 10.11
C GLY A 159 -15.62 -11.39 9.35
N LYS A 160 -15.80 -11.55 8.04
CA LYS A 160 -15.04 -12.49 7.20
C LYS A 160 -14.34 -11.79 6.04
N TRP A 161 -13.15 -12.27 5.71
CA TRP A 161 -12.36 -11.81 4.57
C TRP A 161 -12.71 -12.63 3.33
N PHE A 162 -12.76 -11.97 2.17
CA PHE A 162 -12.92 -12.58 0.85
C PHE A 162 -12.22 -11.73 -0.20
N TYR A 163 -12.13 -12.24 -1.42
CA TYR A 163 -11.41 -11.58 -2.49
C TYR A 163 -12.33 -10.91 -3.50
N ILE A 164 -11.93 -9.73 -3.95
CA ILE A 164 -12.56 -8.97 -5.02
C ILE A 164 -11.55 -8.64 -6.12
N ASN A 165 -12.09 -8.45 -7.32
CA ASN A 165 -11.34 -7.91 -8.45
C ASN A 165 -11.33 -6.36 -8.46
N ASN A 166 -10.73 -5.78 -9.47
CA ASN A 166 -10.61 -4.34 -9.64
C ASN A 166 -11.96 -3.62 -9.92
N ASN A 167 -13.03 -4.35 -10.21
CA ASN A 167 -14.39 -3.83 -10.37
C ASN A 167 -15.22 -3.95 -9.07
N GLY A 168 -14.65 -4.47 -7.99
CA GLY A 168 -15.35 -4.70 -6.73
C GLY A 168 -16.22 -5.95 -6.74
N GLU A 169 -16.05 -6.83 -7.71
CA GLU A 169 -16.80 -8.07 -7.81
C GLU A 169 -16.13 -9.17 -6.99
N LYS A 170 -16.91 -9.88 -6.17
CA LYS A 170 -16.43 -11.06 -5.45
C LYS A 170 -16.06 -12.15 -6.45
N ILE A 171 -14.83 -12.71 -6.31
CA ILE A 171 -14.26 -13.62 -7.31
C ILE A 171 -14.23 -15.09 -6.85
N PHE A 172 -14.31 -15.35 -5.54
CA PHE A 172 -14.24 -16.68 -4.97
C PHE A 172 -15.40 -16.90 -3.99
N ASP A 173 -15.80 -18.15 -3.80
CA ASP A 173 -16.90 -18.48 -2.88
C ASP A 173 -16.44 -18.54 -1.42
N LYS A 174 -15.18 -18.93 -1.18
CA LYS A 174 -14.67 -19.09 0.18
C LYS A 174 -14.51 -17.76 0.91
N THR A 175 -14.54 -17.87 2.22
CA THR A 175 -14.24 -16.77 3.15
C THR A 175 -13.22 -17.24 4.17
N TYR A 176 -12.46 -16.30 4.73
CA TYR A 176 -11.33 -16.57 5.61
C TYR A 176 -11.47 -15.79 6.92
N GLU A 177 -10.75 -16.21 7.97
CA GLU A 177 -10.63 -15.47 9.23
C GLU A 177 -9.79 -14.23 9.06
N ASP A 178 -8.71 -14.32 8.26
CA ASP A 178 -7.89 -13.21 7.78
C ASP A 178 -7.35 -13.55 6.39
N ALA A 179 -7.00 -12.53 5.60
CA ALA A 179 -6.48 -12.71 4.26
C ALA A 179 -5.56 -11.53 3.87
N ARG A 180 -4.55 -11.84 3.08
CA ARG A 180 -3.64 -10.86 2.47
C ARG A 180 -3.94 -10.74 0.98
N PRO A 181 -3.58 -9.62 0.32
CA PRO A 181 -3.77 -9.50 -1.12
C PRO A 181 -2.96 -10.55 -1.87
N PHE A 182 -3.38 -10.87 -3.09
CA PHE A 182 -2.57 -11.69 -3.98
C PHE A 182 -1.26 -10.98 -4.33
N SER A 183 -0.17 -11.69 -4.25
CA SER A 183 1.15 -11.24 -4.63
C SER A 183 1.91 -12.38 -5.31
N ASN A 184 2.31 -12.17 -6.56
CA ASN A 184 3.00 -13.18 -7.38
C ASN A 184 2.20 -14.49 -7.54
N GLY A 185 0.86 -14.37 -7.69
CA GLY A 185 -0.06 -15.47 -7.93
C GLY A 185 -0.44 -16.28 -6.69
N LEU A 186 -0.04 -15.86 -5.49
CA LEU A 186 -0.38 -16.50 -4.22
C LEU A 186 -0.90 -15.49 -3.20
N ALA A 187 -1.83 -15.94 -2.36
CA ALA A 187 -2.32 -15.15 -1.24
C ALA A 187 -2.21 -15.95 0.06
N ALA A 188 -1.75 -15.29 1.13
CA ALA A 188 -1.80 -15.87 2.46
C ALA A 188 -3.23 -15.74 3.02
N VAL A 189 -3.78 -16.84 3.53
CA VAL A 189 -5.13 -16.92 4.12
C VAL A 189 -5.09 -17.60 5.47
N MET A 190 -5.92 -17.14 6.40
CA MET A 190 -6.06 -17.74 7.72
C MET A 190 -7.34 -18.58 7.81
N THR A 191 -7.18 -19.82 8.27
CA THR A 191 -8.26 -20.74 8.57
C THR A 191 -7.90 -21.55 9.82
N GLY A 192 -8.81 -21.63 10.78
CA GLY A 192 -8.57 -22.33 12.05
C GLY A 192 -7.42 -21.72 12.85
N GLY A 193 -7.25 -20.39 12.82
CA GLY A 193 -6.20 -19.65 13.51
C GLY A 193 -4.79 -19.87 12.93
N LYS A 194 -4.67 -20.46 11.74
CA LYS A 194 -3.39 -20.73 11.07
C LYS A 194 -3.37 -20.16 9.66
N TRP A 195 -2.19 -19.68 9.25
CA TRP A 195 -1.93 -19.19 7.92
C TRP A 195 -1.49 -20.30 6.99
N GLY A 196 -2.06 -20.31 5.80
CA GLY A 196 -1.64 -21.12 4.65
C GLY A 196 -1.63 -20.25 3.39
N PHE A 197 -1.49 -20.87 2.22
CA PHE A 197 -1.46 -20.13 0.96
C PHE A 197 -2.38 -20.78 -0.07
N VAL A 198 -3.06 -19.92 -0.83
CA VAL A 198 -3.93 -20.31 -1.96
C VAL A 198 -3.43 -19.67 -3.25
N ASP A 199 -3.70 -20.32 -4.39
CA ASP A 199 -3.50 -19.76 -5.71
C ASP A 199 -4.73 -18.95 -6.21
N GLU A 200 -4.63 -18.34 -7.39
CA GLU A 200 -5.69 -17.56 -8.03
C GLU A 200 -6.90 -18.40 -8.48
N LYS A 201 -6.92 -19.70 -8.23
CA LYS A 201 -8.05 -20.61 -8.43
C LYS A 201 -8.63 -21.14 -7.12
N GLU A 202 -8.22 -20.53 -5.98
CA GLU A 202 -8.53 -20.98 -4.61
C GLU A 202 -8.05 -22.40 -4.27
N ASN A 203 -7.09 -22.97 -5.01
CA ASN A 203 -6.46 -24.21 -4.60
C ASN A 203 -5.50 -23.95 -3.43
N ILE A 204 -5.54 -24.83 -2.43
CA ILE A 204 -4.58 -24.77 -1.33
C ILE A 204 -3.21 -25.21 -1.86
N VAL A 205 -2.26 -24.26 -1.91
CA VAL A 205 -0.86 -24.52 -2.29
C VAL A 205 -0.05 -24.95 -1.07
N ILE A 206 -0.29 -24.31 0.07
CA ILE A 206 0.31 -24.66 1.35
C ILE A 206 -0.82 -24.69 2.38
N LYS A 207 -0.94 -25.83 3.08
CA LYS A 207 -1.98 -26.00 4.11
C LYS A 207 -1.81 -24.98 5.24
N PRO A 208 -2.90 -24.56 5.89
CA PRO A 208 -2.82 -23.69 7.07
C PRO A 208 -2.07 -24.37 8.22
N GLU A 209 -0.86 -23.91 8.49
CA GLU A 209 0.02 -24.46 9.54
C GLU A 209 0.85 -23.40 10.27
N PHE A 210 1.00 -22.19 9.69
CA PHE A 210 1.84 -21.13 10.24
C PHE A 210 1.10 -20.25 11.24
N PHE A 211 1.81 -19.69 12.21
CA PHE A 211 1.27 -18.70 13.14
C PHE A 211 1.25 -17.29 12.53
N GLY A 212 2.07 -17.02 11.53
CA GLY A 212 2.10 -15.79 10.75
C GLY A 212 2.62 -16.02 9.34
N ALA A 213 2.20 -15.19 8.39
CA ALA A 213 2.66 -15.23 7.01
C ALA A 213 2.79 -13.82 6.43
N LYS A 214 3.79 -13.62 5.58
CA LYS A 214 3.97 -12.43 4.74
C LYS A 214 3.68 -12.76 3.29
N ASP A 215 3.59 -11.73 2.44
CA ASP A 215 3.35 -11.90 1.01
C ASP A 215 4.59 -12.49 0.32
N PHE A 216 4.38 -13.26 -0.73
CA PHE A 216 5.45 -13.73 -1.59
C PHE A 216 6.04 -12.58 -2.40
N ASN A 217 7.36 -12.53 -2.49
CA ASN A 217 8.07 -11.62 -3.39
C ASN A 217 8.22 -12.22 -4.80
N ASP A 218 8.73 -11.42 -5.74
CA ASP A 218 8.99 -11.78 -7.13
C ASP A 218 9.96 -12.95 -7.32
N LYS A 219 10.73 -13.31 -6.27
CA LYS A 219 11.65 -14.44 -6.25
C LYS A 219 11.04 -15.71 -5.68
N GLY A 220 9.73 -15.72 -5.43
CA GLY A 220 9.02 -16.88 -4.87
C GLY A 220 9.36 -17.18 -3.43
N SER A 221 9.68 -16.17 -2.63
CA SER A 221 9.96 -16.33 -1.21
C SER A 221 9.10 -15.40 -0.34
N CYS A 222 8.77 -15.85 0.86
CA CYS A 222 8.10 -15.05 1.87
C CYS A 222 8.59 -15.44 3.27
N PHE A 223 8.27 -14.63 4.27
CA PHE A 223 8.49 -15.01 5.65
C PHE A 223 7.23 -15.65 6.24
N VAL A 224 7.39 -16.75 6.95
CA VAL A 224 6.35 -17.44 7.71
C VAL A 224 6.79 -17.63 9.16
N GLN A 225 5.84 -17.62 10.09
CA GLN A 225 6.12 -17.82 11.50
C GLN A 225 5.77 -19.24 11.91
N THR A 226 6.78 -19.97 12.41
CA THR A 226 6.66 -21.31 13.01
C THR A 226 7.03 -21.21 14.49
N GLY A 227 6.06 -21.39 15.39
CA GLY A 227 6.26 -21.08 16.81
C GLY A 227 6.61 -19.60 17.00
N ASP A 228 7.68 -19.32 17.73
CA ASP A 228 8.14 -17.95 18.05
C ASP A 228 9.11 -17.37 17.01
N LYS A 229 9.41 -18.12 15.93
CA LYS A 229 10.45 -17.73 14.96
C LYS A 229 9.87 -17.47 13.58
N TRP A 230 10.36 -16.40 12.96
CA TRP A 230 10.16 -16.16 11.54
C TRP A 230 11.21 -16.89 10.72
N GLN A 231 10.77 -17.56 9.65
CA GLN A 231 11.61 -18.36 8.75
C GLN A 231 11.34 -17.96 7.30
N LEU A 232 12.36 -18.05 6.46
CA LEU A 232 12.22 -17.82 5.03
C LEU A 232 11.64 -19.09 4.39
N LEU A 233 10.45 -18.99 3.86
CA LEU A 233 9.83 -19.99 3.00
C LEU A 233 10.17 -19.67 1.54
N LYS A 234 10.63 -20.67 0.79
CA LYS A 234 10.94 -20.51 -0.63
C LYS A 234 10.24 -21.60 -1.43
N LEU A 235 9.44 -21.18 -2.41
CA LEU A 235 8.84 -22.10 -3.37
C LEU A 235 9.80 -22.30 -4.54
N TYR A 236 10.20 -23.53 -4.76
CA TYR A 236 10.89 -23.93 -5.97
C TYR A 236 9.81 -24.26 -7.01
N ARG A 237 9.66 -23.43 -8.06
CA ARG A 237 8.92 -23.86 -9.24
C ARG A 237 9.71 -25.03 -9.83
N LEU A 238 9.15 -26.23 -9.77
CA LEU A 238 9.60 -27.30 -10.63
C LEU A 238 9.40 -26.80 -12.06
N ASN A 239 10.49 -26.60 -12.80
CA ASN A 239 10.43 -26.35 -14.23
C ASN A 239 9.68 -27.54 -14.83
N ARG A 240 8.40 -27.41 -15.09
CA ARG A 240 7.72 -28.29 -16.02
C ARG A 240 8.28 -27.91 -17.38
N GLU A 241 9.23 -28.67 -17.83
CA GLU A 241 9.66 -28.67 -19.22
C GLU A 241 8.42 -28.75 -20.11
N ARG A 242 8.39 -27.87 -21.08
CA ARG A 242 7.37 -27.81 -22.14
C ARG A 242 7.52 -28.98 -23.08
#